data_e4cf96bd11fc3965dfba5f34145ee85b
#
_entry.id   e4cf96bd11fc3965dfba5f34145ee85b
#
_cell.length_a   1.000
_cell.length_b   1.000
_cell.length_c   1.000
_cell.angle_alpha   90.00
_cell.angle_beta   90.00
_cell.angle_gamma   90.00
#
_symmetry.space_group_name_H-M   'P 1'
#
loop_
_entity.id
_entity.type
_entity.pdbx_description
1 polymer ?
#
loop_
_entity_poly.entity_id
_entity_poly.type
_entity_poly.pdbx_seq_one_letter_code
_entity_poly.pdbx_strand_id
1 'polypeptide(L)'
;MTHYKNILVKRDQLLGPNLPTFYDQPVHLVKGKDVWVWDIDGKKYLDCYNNVPHVGHCHPKVVEAIYKQSSTLNTHTRYIHEGILTYIEKLTQTFNFDLTTAIMTCTGSEANDIALRIAQTITNAKGIISTNHTYHGNTALVSQLSLSLIHISEPTRRVRI
;
A
#
# COMPACT_ATOMS: atom_id res chain seq x y z
N MET A 1 -24.92 -9.92 -18.77
CA MET A 1 -25.30 -8.71 -18.02
C MET A 1 -25.79 -8.98 -16.59
N THR A 2 -26.59 -10.03 -16.35
CA THR A 2 -27.18 -10.35 -15.02
C THR A 2 -26.14 -10.74 -13.96
N HIS A 3 -25.14 -11.54 -14.33
CA HIS A 3 -24.12 -12.03 -13.40
C HIS A 3 -23.24 -10.89 -12.85
N TYR A 4 -22.83 -9.96 -13.71
CA TYR A 4 -22.00 -8.82 -13.34
C TYR A 4 -22.72 -7.84 -12.38
N LYS A 5 -24.00 -7.54 -12.64
CA LYS A 5 -24.82 -6.71 -11.74
C LYS A 5 -24.95 -7.35 -10.35
N ASN A 6 -25.09 -8.65 -10.28
CA ASN A 6 -25.17 -9.38 -9.01
C ASN A 6 -23.85 -9.29 -8.20
N ILE A 7 -22.69 -9.28 -8.87
CA ILE A 7 -21.39 -9.11 -8.20
C ILE A 7 -21.28 -7.73 -7.59
N LEU A 8 -21.68 -6.67 -8.31
CA LEU A 8 -21.65 -5.29 -7.78
C LEU A 8 -22.58 -5.11 -6.58
N VAL A 9 -23.80 -5.62 -6.66
CA VAL A 9 -24.75 -5.61 -5.53
C VAL A 9 -24.16 -6.33 -4.31
N LYS A 10 -23.61 -7.52 -4.51
CA LYS A 10 -22.95 -8.28 -3.44
C LYS A 10 -21.73 -7.54 -2.86
N ARG A 11 -20.95 -6.88 -3.72
CA ARG A 11 -19.81 -6.07 -3.30
C ARG A 11 -20.25 -4.93 -2.39
N ASP A 12 -21.28 -4.17 -2.78
CA ASP A 12 -21.81 -3.06 -1.98
C ASP A 12 -22.39 -3.51 -0.65
N GLN A 13 -23.03 -4.67 -0.63
CA GLN A 13 -23.54 -5.29 0.61
C GLN A 13 -22.44 -5.70 1.57
N LEU A 14 -21.33 -6.26 1.05
CA LEU A 14 -20.26 -6.85 1.87
C LEU A 14 -19.14 -5.86 2.21
N LEU A 15 -18.81 -4.93 1.31
CA LEU A 15 -17.75 -3.95 1.49
C LEU A 15 -18.26 -2.55 1.85
N GLY A 16 -19.59 -2.35 1.83
CA GLY A 16 -20.23 -1.09 2.04
C GLY A 16 -20.37 -0.25 0.75
N PRO A 17 -21.43 0.56 0.67
CA PRO A 17 -21.79 1.31 -0.55
C PRO A 17 -20.82 2.47 -0.86
N ASN A 18 -19.99 2.85 0.11
CA ASN A 18 -19.09 4.00 -0.02
C ASN A 18 -17.69 3.62 -0.53
N LEU A 19 -17.45 2.36 -0.92
CA LEU A 19 -16.21 1.94 -1.53
C LEU A 19 -16.32 2.04 -3.06
N PRO A 20 -15.84 3.14 -3.70
CA PRO A 20 -16.03 3.35 -5.12
C PRO A 20 -15.26 2.35 -5.97
N THR A 21 -15.72 2.15 -7.18
CA THR A 21 -14.94 1.54 -8.27
C THR A 21 -14.21 2.62 -9.05
N PHE A 22 -13.12 2.29 -9.76
CA PHE A 22 -12.30 3.28 -10.47
C PHE A 22 -12.96 3.88 -11.71
N TYR A 23 -13.90 3.15 -12.32
CA TYR A 23 -14.47 3.53 -13.61
C TYR A 23 -15.98 3.50 -13.54
N ASP A 24 -16.65 4.34 -14.37
CA ASP A 24 -18.12 4.34 -14.52
C ASP A 24 -18.65 2.96 -14.91
N GLN A 25 -17.87 2.26 -15.76
CA GLN A 25 -18.06 0.85 -16.04
C GLN A 25 -16.93 0.06 -15.37
N PRO A 26 -17.17 -0.50 -14.19
CA PRO A 26 -16.13 -1.21 -13.46
C PRO A 26 -15.58 -2.39 -14.26
N VAL A 27 -14.29 -2.64 -14.15
CA VAL A 27 -13.61 -3.73 -14.85
C VAL A 27 -13.41 -4.91 -13.91
N HIS A 28 -13.82 -6.11 -14.34
CA HIS A 28 -13.62 -7.35 -13.60
C HIS A 28 -12.34 -8.04 -14.08
N LEU A 29 -11.21 -7.68 -13.48
CA LEU A 29 -9.91 -8.27 -13.82
C LEU A 29 -9.78 -9.67 -13.21
N VAL A 30 -9.30 -10.63 -14.01
CA VAL A 30 -9.14 -12.04 -13.62
C VAL A 30 -7.75 -12.60 -13.86
N LYS A 31 -6.89 -11.88 -14.61
CA LYS A 31 -5.55 -12.34 -14.95
C LYS A 31 -4.60 -11.16 -15.07
N GLY A 32 -3.36 -11.35 -14.63
CA GLY A 32 -2.25 -10.43 -14.84
C GLY A 32 -0.98 -11.17 -15.28
N LYS A 33 -0.18 -10.56 -16.13
CA LYS A 33 1.15 -11.01 -16.50
C LYS A 33 1.99 -9.83 -16.99
N ASP A 34 3.15 -9.64 -16.43
CA ASP A 34 4.03 -8.50 -16.70
C ASP A 34 3.28 -7.16 -16.53
N VAL A 35 3.18 -6.35 -17.58
CA VAL A 35 2.45 -5.07 -17.60
C VAL A 35 1.00 -5.19 -18.09
N TRP A 36 0.50 -6.40 -18.28
CA TRP A 36 -0.80 -6.66 -18.89
C TRP A 36 -1.78 -7.27 -17.90
N VAL A 37 -3.04 -6.85 -18.00
CA VAL A 37 -4.16 -7.46 -17.29
C VAL A 37 -5.28 -7.82 -18.25
N TRP A 38 -6.11 -8.79 -17.86
CA TRP A 38 -7.26 -9.26 -18.65
C TRP A 38 -8.51 -9.28 -17.78
N ASP A 39 -9.60 -8.85 -18.37
CA ASP A 39 -10.91 -9.01 -17.75
C ASP A 39 -11.51 -10.41 -17.99
N ILE A 40 -12.69 -10.62 -17.39
CA ILE A 40 -13.41 -11.89 -17.48
C ILE A 40 -13.86 -12.23 -18.92
N ASP A 41 -14.01 -11.23 -19.77
CA ASP A 41 -14.38 -11.40 -21.18
C ASP A 41 -13.14 -11.62 -22.07
N GLY A 42 -11.95 -11.67 -21.47
CA GLY A 42 -10.68 -11.91 -22.15
C GLY A 42 -10.09 -10.66 -22.81
N LYS A 43 -10.67 -9.49 -22.61
CA LYS A 43 -10.12 -8.24 -23.12
C LYS A 43 -8.85 -7.87 -22.37
N LYS A 44 -7.82 -7.51 -23.12
CA LYS A 44 -6.49 -7.18 -22.64
C LYS A 44 -6.33 -5.68 -22.45
N TYR A 45 -5.72 -5.28 -21.33
CA TYR A 45 -5.41 -3.89 -21.00
C TYR A 45 -3.95 -3.75 -20.63
N LEU A 46 -3.33 -2.63 -21.02
CA LEU A 46 -2.06 -2.19 -20.45
C LEU A 46 -2.33 -1.59 -19.06
N ASP A 47 -1.70 -2.14 -18.04
CA ASP A 47 -1.84 -1.65 -16.68
C ASP A 47 -0.90 -0.46 -16.43
N CYS A 48 -1.47 0.73 -16.48
CA CYS A 48 -0.77 1.98 -16.18
C CYS A 48 -1.10 2.53 -14.78
N TYR A 49 -1.82 1.77 -13.97
CA TYR A 49 -2.29 2.23 -12.66
C TYR A 49 -1.74 1.44 -11.48
N ASN A 50 -1.72 0.10 -11.58
CA ASN A 50 -1.34 -0.73 -10.43
C ASN A 50 0.12 -0.53 -10.04
N ASN A 51 0.32 0.00 -8.84
CA ASN A 51 1.64 0.26 -8.26
C ASN A 51 2.10 -0.86 -7.30
N VAL A 52 1.29 -1.87 -7.06
CA VAL A 52 1.63 -3.00 -6.19
C VAL A 52 2.62 -3.97 -6.85
N PRO A 53 2.43 -4.42 -8.10
CA PRO A 53 3.37 -5.30 -8.76
C PRO A 53 4.53 -4.52 -9.42
N HIS A 54 5.44 -3.96 -8.64
CA HIS A 54 6.55 -3.09 -9.10
C HIS A 54 7.41 -3.69 -10.22
N VAL A 55 7.49 -5.03 -10.29
CA VAL A 55 8.24 -5.77 -11.33
C VAL A 55 7.32 -6.49 -12.32
N GLY A 56 6.05 -6.08 -12.36
CA GLY A 56 5.01 -6.68 -13.19
C GLY A 56 4.22 -7.78 -12.47
N HIS A 57 3.02 -8.02 -13.01
CA HIS A 57 2.11 -9.06 -12.50
C HIS A 57 2.72 -10.45 -12.63
N CYS A 58 2.58 -11.24 -11.56
CA CYS A 58 2.98 -12.66 -11.54
C CYS A 58 4.45 -12.89 -11.95
N HIS A 59 5.35 -11.98 -11.53
CA HIS A 59 6.78 -12.13 -11.84
C HIS A 59 7.32 -13.46 -11.29
N PRO A 60 7.89 -14.36 -12.14
CA PRO A 60 8.17 -15.73 -11.75
C PRO A 60 9.12 -15.86 -10.56
N LYS A 61 10.17 -15.04 -10.49
CA LYS A 61 11.10 -15.04 -9.35
C LYS A 61 10.45 -14.62 -8.04
N VAL A 62 9.48 -13.69 -8.08
CA VAL A 62 8.74 -13.25 -6.88
C VAL A 62 7.81 -14.36 -6.42
N VAL A 63 7.06 -14.97 -7.35
CA VAL A 63 6.15 -16.09 -7.06
C VAL A 63 6.92 -17.26 -6.45
N GLU A 64 8.06 -17.63 -7.05
CA GLU A 64 8.92 -18.71 -6.58
C GLU A 64 9.48 -18.42 -5.17
N ALA A 65 9.96 -17.21 -4.92
CA ALA A 65 10.50 -16.82 -3.62
C ALA A 65 9.43 -16.86 -2.52
N ILE A 66 8.22 -16.37 -2.80
CA ILE A 66 7.08 -16.44 -1.88
C ILE A 66 6.71 -17.90 -1.61
N TYR A 67 6.59 -18.71 -2.64
CA TYR A 67 6.26 -20.13 -2.51
C TYR A 67 7.30 -20.86 -1.66
N LYS A 68 8.58 -20.69 -1.95
CA LYS A 68 9.68 -21.31 -1.21
C LYS A 68 9.67 -20.91 0.26
N GLN A 69 9.54 -19.62 0.57
CA GLN A 69 9.53 -19.15 1.94
C GLN A 69 8.29 -19.64 2.69
N SER A 70 7.10 -19.53 2.09
CA SER A 70 5.84 -19.95 2.71
C SER A 70 5.76 -21.45 2.96
N SER A 71 6.40 -22.26 2.11
CA SER A 71 6.47 -23.71 2.29
C SER A 71 7.55 -24.17 3.27
N THR A 72 8.43 -23.27 3.70
CA THR A 72 9.55 -23.61 4.61
C THR A 72 9.27 -23.12 6.02
N LEU A 73 9.01 -21.82 6.19
CA LEU A 73 8.82 -21.21 7.51
C LEU A 73 8.14 -19.84 7.36
N ASN A 74 7.10 -19.62 8.17
CA ASN A 74 6.49 -18.32 8.36
C ASN A 74 6.51 -17.98 9.86
N THR A 75 7.29 -16.98 10.25
CA THR A 75 7.48 -16.58 11.65
C THR A 75 7.67 -15.08 11.77
N HIS A 76 7.80 -14.58 13.00
CA HIS A 76 7.95 -13.16 13.28
C HIS A 76 9.41 -12.78 13.61
N THR A 77 9.70 -11.49 13.67
CA THR A 77 11.04 -10.89 13.80
C THR A 77 11.78 -11.17 15.12
N ARG A 78 11.14 -11.79 16.11
CA ARG A 78 11.81 -12.19 17.37
C ARG A 78 12.69 -13.44 17.19
N TYR A 79 12.54 -14.17 16.08
CA TYR A 79 13.45 -15.21 15.69
C TYR A 79 14.47 -14.69 14.70
N ILE A 80 15.69 -15.20 14.78
CA ILE A 80 16.77 -14.81 13.89
C ILE A 80 16.48 -15.35 12.47
N HIS A 81 16.56 -14.48 11.47
CA HIS A 81 16.37 -14.84 10.08
C HIS A 81 17.32 -14.03 9.18
N GLU A 82 18.30 -14.71 8.58
CA GLU A 82 19.34 -14.08 7.75
C GLU A 82 18.77 -13.32 6.54
N GLY A 83 17.71 -13.83 5.92
CA GLY A 83 17.10 -13.21 4.74
C GLY A 83 16.61 -11.79 4.99
N ILE A 84 16.08 -11.50 6.18
CA ILE A 84 15.64 -10.16 6.57
C ILE A 84 16.84 -9.23 6.71
N LEU A 85 17.91 -9.69 7.35
CA LEU A 85 19.13 -8.90 7.54
C LEU A 85 19.79 -8.58 6.21
N THR A 86 19.92 -9.56 5.34
CA THR A 86 20.45 -9.38 3.98
C THR A 86 19.60 -8.40 3.16
N TYR A 87 18.28 -8.43 3.31
CA TYR A 87 17.40 -7.48 2.63
C TYR A 87 17.61 -6.05 3.14
N ILE A 88 17.63 -5.86 4.47
CA ILE A 88 17.82 -4.54 5.09
C ILE A 88 19.19 -3.97 4.71
N GLU A 89 20.24 -4.77 4.74
CA GLU A 89 21.57 -4.36 4.31
C GLU A 89 21.59 -3.85 2.86
N LYS A 90 21.01 -4.61 1.93
CA LYS A 90 20.88 -4.19 0.53
C LYS A 90 20.04 -2.93 0.38
N LEU A 91 18.96 -2.81 1.14
CA LEU A 91 18.08 -1.65 1.10
C LEU A 91 18.81 -0.39 1.58
N THR A 92 19.47 -0.45 2.74
CA THR A 92 20.17 0.69 3.31
C THR A 92 21.34 1.17 2.45
N GLN A 93 22.00 0.28 1.72
CA GLN A 93 23.04 0.63 0.74
C GLN A 93 22.53 1.45 -0.46
N THR A 94 21.22 1.50 -0.70
CA THR A 94 20.64 2.34 -1.77
C THR A 94 20.48 3.80 -1.39
N PHE A 95 20.69 4.16 -0.14
CA PHE A 95 20.58 5.53 0.35
C PHE A 95 21.93 6.22 0.38
N ASN A 96 21.95 7.54 0.08
CA ASN A 96 23.16 8.37 0.08
C ASN A 96 23.55 8.89 1.47
N PHE A 97 22.87 8.46 2.54
CA PHE A 97 23.06 8.91 3.92
C PHE A 97 23.35 7.71 4.82
N ASP A 98 23.88 7.97 6.01
CA ASP A 98 24.13 6.94 7.05
C ASP A 98 22.83 6.40 7.65
N LEU A 99 21.94 5.91 6.81
CA LEU A 99 20.71 5.24 7.19
C LEU A 99 20.98 3.73 7.31
N THR A 100 21.32 3.30 8.50
CA THR A 100 21.77 1.92 8.77
C THR A 100 20.68 1.03 9.36
N THR A 101 19.55 1.60 9.74
CA THR A 101 18.47 0.89 10.44
C THR A 101 17.15 1.01 9.67
N ALA A 102 16.42 -0.10 9.54
CA ALA A 102 15.09 -0.11 8.96
C ALA A 102 14.08 -0.72 9.94
N ILE A 103 12.89 -0.12 9.99
CA ILE A 103 11.72 -0.64 10.70
C ILE A 103 10.75 -1.18 9.66
N MET A 104 10.51 -2.48 9.70
CA MET A 104 9.58 -3.14 8.78
C MET A 104 8.16 -3.10 9.35
N THR A 105 7.19 -2.73 8.52
CA THR A 105 5.77 -2.61 8.88
C THR A 105 4.90 -3.36 7.88
N CYS A 106 3.63 -3.58 8.22
CA CYS A 106 2.70 -4.27 7.34
C CYS A 106 2.13 -3.36 6.24
N THR A 107 2.13 -2.04 6.45
CA THR A 107 1.55 -1.06 5.52
C THR A 107 2.32 0.25 5.50
N GLY A 108 2.19 1.02 4.41
CA GLY A 108 2.69 2.39 4.35
C GLY A 108 2.04 3.32 5.38
N SER A 109 0.79 3.05 5.76
CA SER A 109 0.11 3.81 6.83
C SER A 109 0.82 3.66 8.16
N GLU A 110 1.19 2.45 8.53
CA GLU A 110 1.96 2.17 9.76
C GLU A 110 3.37 2.76 9.69
N ALA A 111 4.03 2.64 8.53
CA ALA A 111 5.36 3.22 8.35
C ALA A 111 5.35 4.74 8.57
N ASN A 112 4.39 5.44 7.99
CA ASN A 112 4.23 6.88 8.18
C ASN A 112 3.85 7.23 9.63
N ASP A 113 2.97 6.45 10.26
CA ASP A 113 2.58 6.66 11.66
C ASP A 113 3.80 6.55 12.60
N ILE A 114 4.60 5.50 12.44
CA ILE A 114 5.83 5.30 13.21
C ILE A 114 6.83 6.43 12.95
N ALA A 115 7.04 6.83 11.71
CA ALA A 115 7.95 7.91 11.35
C ALA A 115 7.55 9.24 12.02
N LEU A 116 6.27 9.59 11.99
CA LEU A 116 5.75 10.79 12.63
C LEU A 116 5.91 10.74 14.16
N ARG A 117 5.63 9.60 14.78
CA ARG A 117 5.80 9.42 16.23
C ARG A 117 7.26 9.56 16.64
N ILE A 118 8.19 8.99 15.87
CA ILE A 118 9.63 9.14 16.11
C ILE A 118 10.02 10.61 15.99
N ALA A 119 9.61 11.28 14.91
CA ALA A 119 9.90 12.69 14.68
C ALA A 119 9.38 13.58 15.82
N GLN A 120 8.13 13.40 16.25
CA GLN A 120 7.54 14.13 17.37
C GLN A 120 8.26 13.87 18.69
N THR A 121 8.68 12.62 18.94
CA THR A 121 9.40 12.26 20.16
C THR A 121 10.78 12.91 20.21
N ILE A 122 11.52 12.91 19.12
CA ILE A 122 12.88 13.47 19.06
C ILE A 122 12.86 14.99 19.10
N THR A 123 11.93 15.62 18.35
CA THR A 123 11.89 17.09 18.21
C THR A 123 11.03 17.78 19.28
N ASN A 124 10.21 17.03 19.99
CA ASN A 124 9.13 17.54 20.85
C ASN A 124 8.18 18.52 20.12
N ALA A 125 8.16 18.50 18.79
CA ALA A 125 7.32 19.34 17.96
C ALA A 125 6.00 18.62 17.62
N LYS A 126 4.90 19.40 17.55
CA LYS A 126 3.56 18.89 17.22
C LYS A 126 3.09 19.26 15.82
N GLY A 127 3.70 20.26 15.21
CA GLY A 127 3.35 20.74 13.87
C GLY A 127 3.88 19.82 12.79
N ILE A 128 3.04 19.55 11.77
CA ILE A 128 3.41 18.77 10.59
C ILE A 128 2.98 19.55 9.35
N ILE A 129 3.87 19.64 8.38
CA ILE A 129 3.63 20.27 7.08
C ILE A 129 3.37 19.16 6.08
N SER A 130 2.26 19.23 5.35
CA SER A 130 1.92 18.31 4.27
C SER A 130 1.42 19.06 3.04
N THR A 131 1.61 18.49 1.85
CA THR A 131 1.09 19.05 0.60
C THR A 131 -0.39 18.75 0.42
N ASN A 132 -1.09 19.58 -0.37
CA ASN A 132 -2.48 19.35 -0.73
C ASN A 132 -2.61 18.15 -1.68
N HIS A 133 -3.80 17.54 -1.72
CA HIS A 133 -4.14 16.44 -2.64
C HIS A 133 -3.25 15.20 -2.51
N THR A 134 -2.80 14.90 -1.29
CA THR A 134 -1.98 13.73 -1.00
C THR A 134 -2.73 12.73 -0.13
N TYR A 135 -2.35 11.46 -0.30
CA TYR A 135 -2.77 10.36 0.55
C TYR A 135 -1.54 9.76 1.25
N HIS A 136 -1.55 9.76 2.56
CA HIS A 136 -0.43 9.28 3.38
C HIS A 136 -0.76 7.99 4.16
N GLY A 137 -2.02 7.62 4.23
CA GLY A 137 -2.47 6.42 4.95
C GLY A 137 -3.72 6.64 5.78
N ASN A 138 -4.20 5.58 6.41
CA ASN A 138 -5.49 5.52 7.11
C ASN A 138 -5.39 5.40 8.63
N THR A 139 -4.19 5.44 9.23
CA THR A 139 -4.09 5.50 10.69
C THR A 139 -4.59 6.84 11.22
N ALA A 140 -5.03 6.88 12.47
CA ALA A 140 -5.62 8.08 13.07
C ALA A 140 -4.70 9.32 13.00
N LEU A 141 -3.39 9.14 13.13
CA LEU A 141 -2.42 10.22 13.03
C LEU A 141 -2.19 10.64 11.57
N VAL A 142 -1.96 9.67 10.70
CA VAL A 142 -1.59 9.92 9.29
C VAL A 142 -2.76 10.42 8.45
N SER A 143 -3.99 9.95 8.74
CA SER A 143 -5.20 10.40 8.04
C SER A 143 -5.46 11.89 8.20
N GLN A 144 -5.02 12.50 9.30
CA GLN A 144 -5.12 13.94 9.53
C GLN A 144 -4.24 14.76 8.55
N LEU A 145 -3.27 14.15 7.90
CA LEU A 145 -2.39 14.78 6.91
C LEU A 145 -2.90 14.59 5.48
N SER A 146 -3.82 13.64 5.28
CA SER A 146 -4.36 13.33 3.97
C SER A 146 -5.57 14.20 3.67
N LEU A 147 -5.49 15.02 2.61
CA LEU A 147 -6.64 15.75 2.05
C LEU A 147 -7.39 14.92 1.01
N SER A 148 -7.19 13.62 1.01
CA SER A 148 -7.86 12.68 0.13
C SER A 148 -9.36 12.65 0.39
N LEU A 149 -10.11 12.30 -0.64
CA LEU A 149 -11.56 12.38 -0.85
C LEU A 149 -12.47 11.85 0.29
N ILE A 150 -11.91 11.23 1.33
CA ILE A 150 -12.68 10.57 2.40
C ILE A 150 -12.66 11.36 3.72
N HIS A 151 -11.85 12.43 3.83
CA HIS A 151 -11.66 13.10 5.12
C HIS A 151 -12.20 14.51 5.15
N ILE A 152 -13.41 14.60 5.61
CA ILE A 152 -13.98 15.81 6.18
C ILE A 152 -13.76 15.76 7.69
N SER A 153 -12.53 15.93 8.14
CA SER A 153 -12.28 16.25 9.54
C SER A 153 -11.89 17.73 9.63
N GLU A 154 -12.57 18.46 10.48
CA GLU A 154 -12.23 19.85 10.83
C GLU A 154 -10.75 19.91 11.21
N PRO A 155 -9.93 20.75 10.55
CA PRO A 155 -8.50 20.80 10.76
C PRO A 155 -8.18 21.65 12.00
N THR A 156 -8.24 21.05 13.17
CA THR A 156 -7.85 21.75 14.38
C THR A 156 -6.34 21.98 14.53
N ARG A 157 -5.50 21.48 13.61
CA ARG A 157 -4.03 21.59 13.70
C ARG A 157 -3.29 21.66 12.37
N ARG A 158 -3.91 22.18 11.29
CA ARG A 158 -3.25 22.27 9.99
C ARG A 158 -2.68 23.66 9.74
N VAL A 159 -1.42 23.75 9.41
CA VAL A 159 -0.88 24.89 8.65
C VAL A 159 -0.95 24.49 7.18
N ARG A 160 -1.79 25.24 6.40
CA ARG A 160 -1.80 25.13 4.93
C ARG A 160 -0.68 26.03 4.40
N ILE A 161 0.13 25.49 3.54
CA ILE A 161 1.06 26.24 2.67
C ILE A 161 0.52 26.20 1.26
#